data_ca5c7ae3fb63f8b84e9a764b79c8a864
#
_entry.id   ca5c7ae3fb63f8b84e9a764b79c8a864
#
_cell.length_a   1.000
_cell.length_b   1.000
_cell.length_c   1.000
_cell.angle_alpha   90.00
_cell.angle_beta   90.00
_cell.angle_gamma   90.00
#
_symmetry.space_group_name_H-M   'P 1'
#
loop_
_entity.id
_entity.type
_entity.pdbx_description
1 polymer ?
#
loop_
_entity_poly.entity_id
_entity_poly.type
_entity_poly.pdbx_seq_one_letter_code
_entity_poly.pdbx_strand_id
1 'polypeptide(L)'
;MEYRLECMHNALERMKDVACKCGGPAVIEIFGEEPFAPVSKKEAAHFNDEQQKLAVHMTSVRSQYMNSYIHSEDRSFTIIAYPCAAIGPDYTEIFTETVKINTLDYALYRDMQQKIIDVLDTADRVHIVGTNGNRTDLYVKIHELKEPSKETAFENCVADVNIPVGEVFTSPVLEGTNGKLHVSQVYLNELNFLNLEIDFKDGMIDKYTCTNFENEQEKQKVYI
;
A
#
# COMPACT_ATOMS: atom_id res chain seq x y z
N MET A 1 24.35 -0.99 8.43
CA MET A 1 23.15 -1.72 7.99
C MET A 1 23.24 -3.22 8.25
N GLU A 2 24.25 -3.91 7.78
CA GLU A 2 24.49 -5.36 8.01
C GLU A 2 24.36 -5.78 9.47
N TYR A 3 25.02 -5.07 10.39
CA TYR A 3 24.92 -5.34 11.81
C TYR A 3 23.47 -5.33 12.36
N ARG A 4 22.61 -4.45 11.84
CA ARG A 4 21.19 -4.42 12.25
C ARG A 4 20.42 -5.65 11.76
N LEU A 5 20.70 -6.11 10.54
CA LEU A 5 20.11 -7.33 9.99
C LEU A 5 20.57 -8.56 10.77
N GLU A 6 21.86 -8.63 11.10
CA GLU A 6 22.42 -9.70 11.94
C GLU A 6 21.79 -9.73 13.32
N CYS A 7 21.67 -8.58 13.99
CA CYS A 7 21.00 -8.49 15.29
C CYS A 7 19.55 -8.94 15.24
N MET A 8 18.82 -8.54 14.18
CA MET A 8 17.44 -8.94 13.97
C MET A 8 17.34 -10.45 13.72
N HIS A 9 18.17 -10.99 12.84
CA HIS A 9 18.21 -12.43 12.57
C HIS A 9 18.50 -13.22 13.84
N ASN A 10 19.50 -12.82 14.62
CA ASN A 10 19.85 -13.47 15.88
C ASN A 10 18.71 -13.39 16.91
N ALA A 11 17.97 -12.29 16.94
CA ALA A 11 16.81 -12.15 17.82
C ALA A 11 15.67 -13.10 17.40
N LEU A 12 15.35 -13.14 16.10
CA LEU A 12 14.34 -14.04 15.54
C LEU A 12 14.73 -15.51 15.79
N GLU A 13 15.99 -15.88 15.57
CA GLU A 13 16.47 -17.24 15.80
C GLU A 13 16.32 -17.67 17.28
N ARG A 14 16.57 -16.77 18.23
CA ARG A 14 16.34 -17.05 19.66
C ARG A 14 14.87 -17.20 20.03
N MET A 15 13.98 -16.55 19.27
CA MET A 15 12.55 -16.53 19.53
C MET A 15 11.75 -17.45 18.61
N LYS A 16 12.40 -18.20 17.71
CA LYS A 16 11.73 -18.95 16.66
C LYS A 16 10.64 -19.91 17.17
N ASP A 17 10.90 -20.60 18.29
CA ASP A 17 9.92 -21.52 18.87
C ASP A 17 8.63 -20.83 19.34
N VAL A 18 8.72 -19.56 19.73
CA VAL A 18 7.56 -18.75 20.10
C VAL A 18 6.92 -18.14 18.85
N ALA A 19 7.71 -17.55 17.98
CA ALA A 19 7.25 -16.89 16.76
C ALA A 19 6.49 -17.85 15.84
N CYS A 20 7.05 -19.04 15.58
CA CYS A 20 6.42 -20.05 14.73
C CYS A 20 5.14 -20.67 15.35
N LYS A 21 5.01 -20.68 16.70
CA LYS A 21 3.83 -21.24 17.36
C LYS A 21 2.69 -20.24 17.54
N CYS A 22 3.03 -18.96 17.67
CA CYS A 22 2.07 -17.92 18.03
C CYS A 22 1.63 -17.06 16.85
N GLY A 23 2.12 -17.32 15.63
CA GLY A 23 1.78 -16.53 14.44
C GLY A 23 2.20 -15.06 14.49
N GLY A 24 2.93 -14.66 15.53
CA GLY A 24 3.31 -13.27 15.78
C GLY A 24 2.23 -12.45 16.50
N PRO A 25 2.45 -11.15 16.67
CA PRO A 25 1.51 -10.26 17.34
C PRO A 25 0.29 -9.97 16.45
N ALA A 26 -0.89 -9.84 17.08
CA ALA A 26 -2.01 -9.14 16.46
C ALA A 26 -1.73 -7.62 16.48
N VAL A 27 -1.87 -6.97 15.34
CA VAL A 27 -1.56 -5.54 15.20
C VAL A 27 -2.84 -4.76 14.93
N ILE A 28 -3.05 -3.68 15.69
CA ILE A 28 -4.04 -2.65 15.38
C ILE A 28 -3.26 -1.39 15.04
N GLU A 29 -3.32 -0.96 13.79
CA GLU A 29 -2.72 0.28 13.33
C GLU A 29 -3.77 1.39 13.34
N ILE A 30 -3.45 2.52 13.95
CA ILE A 30 -4.37 3.63 14.11
C ILE A 30 -3.94 4.78 13.20
N PHE A 31 -4.80 5.13 12.25
CA PHE A 31 -4.67 6.34 11.45
C PHE A 31 -5.40 7.50 12.15
N GLY A 32 -4.65 8.42 12.69
CA GLY A 32 -5.17 9.58 13.42
C GLY A 32 -4.11 10.64 13.62
N GLU A 33 -3.14 10.64 12.73
CA GLU A 33 -1.95 11.48 12.78
C GLU A 33 -2.25 12.95 12.56
N GLU A 34 -1.29 13.80 12.95
CA GLU A 34 -1.31 15.21 12.61
C GLU A 34 -1.35 15.41 11.09
N PRO A 35 -1.92 16.52 10.59
CA PRO A 35 -1.94 16.82 9.17
C PRO A 35 -0.55 16.70 8.56
N PHE A 36 -0.40 15.78 7.62
CA PHE A 36 0.87 15.49 6.98
C PHE A 36 0.93 16.19 5.62
N ALA A 37 1.75 17.22 5.53
CA ALA A 37 2.05 17.94 4.30
C ALA A 37 3.56 18.06 4.13
N PRO A 38 4.27 16.98 3.75
CA PRO A 38 5.71 17.01 3.62
C PRO A 38 6.14 17.99 2.53
N VAL A 39 7.13 18.80 2.86
CA VAL A 39 7.73 19.75 1.94
C VAL A 39 9.19 19.35 1.73
N SER A 40 9.56 19.12 0.47
CA SER A 40 10.96 18.90 0.11
C SER A 40 11.77 20.17 0.41
N LYS A 41 12.82 20.02 1.22
CA LYS A 41 13.76 21.10 1.57
C LYS A 41 15.12 20.79 0.98
N LYS A 42 15.78 21.81 0.42
CA LYS A 42 17.14 21.66 -0.15
C LYS A 42 18.16 21.20 0.89
N GLU A 43 17.92 21.53 2.15
CA GLU A 43 18.76 21.19 3.30
C GLU A 43 18.50 19.79 3.84
N ALA A 44 17.47 19.10 3.36
CA ALA A 44 17.15 17.75 3.80
C ALA A 44 18.28 16.78 3.46
N ALA A 45 18.63 15.91 4.40
CA ALA A 45 19.58 14.84 4.15
C ALA A 45 18.96 13.81 3.19
N HIS A 46 19.66 13.55 2.10
CA HIS A 46 19.24 12.56 1.10
C HIS A 46 20.28 11.44 1.03
N PHE A 47 19.80 10.24 0.81
CA PHE A 47 20.68 9.13 0.44
C PHE A 47 21.27 9.38 -0.95
N ASN A 48 22.54 9.05 -1.13
CA ASN A 48 23.11 8.89 -2.47
C ASN A 48 22.63 7.54 -3.07
N ASP A 49 22.93 7.31 -4.36
CA ASP A 49 22.44 6.13 -5.08
C ASP A 49 22.87 4.80 -4.43
N GLU A 50 24.10 4.73 -3.90
CA GLU A 50 24.59 3.54 -3.19
C GLU A 50 23.84 3.31 -1.87
N GLN A 51 23.63 4.38 -1.11
CA GLN A 51 22.87 4.33 0.13
C GLN A 51 21.41 3.96 -0.11
N GLN A 52 20.80 4.46 -1.19
CA GLN A 52 19.45 4.13 -1.58
C GLN A 52 19.32 2.64 -1.93
N LYS A 53 20.22 2.12 -2.79
CA LYS A 53 20.26 0.69 -3.13
C LYS A 53 20.44 -0.18 -1.88
N LEU A 54 21.29 0.26 -0.96
CA LEU A 54 21.52 -0.46 0.29
C LEU A 54 20.29 -0.42 1.21
N ALA A 55 19.55 0.69 1.25
CA ALA A 55 18.31 0.82 2.02
C ALA A 55 17.22 -0.12 1.48
N VAL A 56 17.04 -0.16 0.15
CA VAL A 56 16.10 -1.09 -0.52
C VAL A 56 16.49 -2.54 -0.23
N HIS A 57 17.77 -2.89 -0.38
CA HIS A 57 18.25 -4.24 -0.07
C HIS A 57 18.00 -4.62 1.40
N MET A 58 18.28 -3.70 2.32
CA MET A 58 18.02 -3.93 3.75
C MET A 58 16.54 -4.18 4.05
N THR A 59 15.64 -3.43 3.42
CA THR A 59 14.20 -3.62 3.56
C THR A 59 13.77 -4.99 3.04
N SER A 60 14.27 -5.39 1.87
CA SER A 60 13.98 -6.69 1.27
C SER A 60 14.45 -7.85 2.17
N VAL A 61 15.70 -7.82 2.63
CA VAL A 61 16.26 -8.87 3.52
C VAL A 61 15.52 -8.91 4.86
N ARG A 62 15.18 -7.74 5.42
CA ARG A 62 14.37 -7.66 6.63
C ARG A 62 13.01 -8.36 6.46
N SER A 63 12.33 -8.10 5.37
CA SER A 63 11.04 -8.74 5.07
C SER A 63 11.18 -10.25 4.91
N GLN A 64 12.23 -10.72 4.21
CA GLN A 64 12.52 -12.14 4.07
C GLN A 64 12.76 -12.81 5.44
N TYR A 65 13.55 -12.21 6.31
CA TYR A 65 13.76 -12.74 7.66
C TYR A 65 12.44 -12.79 8.43
N MET A 66 11.67 -11.71 8.45
CA MET A 66 10.38 -11.70 9.15
C MET A 66 9.45 -12.80 8.62
N ASN A 67 9.33 -12.97 7.32
CA ASN A 67 8.44 -13.95 6.71
C ASN A 67 8.91 -15.40 6.92
N SER A 68 10.22 -15.64 7.09
CA SER A 68 10.75 -16.98 7.37
C SER A 68 10.50 -17.46 8.81
N TYR A 69 10.30 -16.55 9.76
CA TYR A 69 10.04 -16.86 11.17
C TYR A 69 8.58 -16.66 11.58
N ILE A 70 7.90 -15.74 10.94
CA ILE A 70 6.50 -15.40 11.23
C ILE A 70 5.75 -15.43 9.91
N HIS A 71 5.06 -16.53 9.63
CA HIS A 71 4.35 -16.73 8.38
C HIS A 71 3.24 -15.69 8.21
N SER A 72 3.10 -15.16 7.00
CA SER A 72 2.13 -14.09 6.72
C SER A 72 0.69 -14.55 6.94
N GLU A 73 0.38 -15.79 6.62
CA GLU A 73 -0.92 -16.43 6.81
C GLU A 73 -1.35 -16.57 8.27
N ASP A 74 -0.40 -16.56 9.20
CA ASP A 74 -0.66 -16.70 10.63
C ASP A 74 -0.79 -15.33 11.34
N ARG A 75 -0.53 -14.23 10.64
CA ARG A 75 -0.64 -12.88 11.22
C ARG A 75 -2.06 -12.38 11.13
N SER A 76 -2.46 -11.62 12.15
CA SER A 76 -3.66 -10.81 12.08
C SER A 76 -3.35 -9.33 12.30
N PHE A 77 -4.00 -8.49 11.54
CA PHE A 77 -3.92 -7.04 11.74
C PHE A 77 -5.23 -6.39 11.35
N THR A 78 -5.48 -5.21 11.89
CA THR A 78 -6.49 -4.31 11.36
C THR A 78 -5.98 -2.88 11.41
N ILE A 79 -6.47 -2.07 10.50
CA ILE A 79 -6.17 -0.65 10.43
C ILE A 79 -7.45 0.10 10.74
N ILE A 80 -7.40 1.11 11.61
CA ILE A 80 -8.56 1.91 11.96
C ILE A 80 -8.31 3.41 11.77
N ALA A 81 -9.21 4.09 11.07
CA ALA A 81 -9.25 5.53 11.02
C ALA A 81 -9.77 6.09 12.36
N TYR A 82 -8.91 6.82 13.08
CA TYR A 82 -9.24 7.38 14.39
C TYR A 82 -8.56 8.75 14.56
N PRO A 83 -9.16 9.83 14.03
CA PRO A 83 -8.57 11.16 14.05
C PRO A 83 -8.22 11.63 15.45
N CYS A 84 -7.12 12.36 15.61
CA CYS A 84 -6.73 13.03 16.85
C CYS A 84 -7.01 14.53 16.80
N ALA A 85 -7.03 15.17 17.97
CA ALA A 85 -7.34 16.60 18.10
C ALA A 85 -6.33 17.53 17.37
N ALA A 86 -5.13 17.05 17.08
CA ALA A 86 -4.11 17.79 16.33
C ALA A 86 -4.49 18.04 14.85
N ILE A 87 -5.52 17.35 14.32
CA ILE A 87 -6.03 17.57 12.96
C ILE A 87 -6.53 19.00 12.72
N GLY A 88 -6.91 19.71 13.79
CA GLY A 88 -7.28 21.11 13.72
C GLY A 88 -8.66 21.45 14.30
N PRO A 89 -9.19 22.64 14.01
CA PRO A 89 -10.42 23.14 14.62
C PRO A 89 -11.66 22.31 14.30
N ASP A 90 -11.68 21.63 13.18
CA ASP A 90 -12.81 20.81 12.73
C ASP A 90 -12.80 19.39 13.29
N TYR A 91 -11.89 19.10 14.25
CA TYR A 91 -11.71 17.78 14.84
C TYR A 91 -13.03 17.11 15.27
N THR A 92 -13.89 17.86 15.98
CA THR A 92 -15.14 17.28 16.51
C THR A 92 -16.07 16.77 15.41
N GLU A 93 -16.17 17.52 14.32
CA GLU A 93 -16.99 17.15 13.17
C GLU A 93 -16.36 15.95 12.45
N ILE A 94 -15.07 16.04 12.11
CA ILE A 94 -14.32 14.98 11.44
C ILE A 94 -14.36 13.69 12.26
N PHE A 95 -14.13 13.75 13.56
CA PHE A 95 -14.20 12.59 14.45
C PHE A 95 -15.59 11.97 14.47
N THR A 96 -16.64 12.80 14.55
CA THR A 96 -18.03 12.32 14.57
C THR A 96 -18.40 11.61 13.26
N GLU A 97 -18.02 12.16 12.12
CA GLU A 97 -18.26 11.53 10.82
C GLU A 97 -17.42 10.28 10.63
N THR A 98 -16.16 10.28 11.08
CA THR A 98 -15.31 9.08 11.06
C THR A 98 -15.91 7.94 11.87
N VAL A 99 -16.43 8.22 13.08
CA VAL A 99 -17.09 7.18 13.90
C VAL A 99 -18.33 6.60 13.20
N LYS A 100 -19.12 7.44 12.53
CA LYS A 100 -20.26 6.94 11.74
C LYS A 100 -19.83 5.99 10.63
N ILE A 101 -18.75 6.32 9.92
CA ILE A 101 -18.21 5.49 8.84
C ILE A 101 -17.60 4.20 9.41
N ASN A 102 -16.89 4.29 10.54
CA ASN A 102 -16.29 3.12 11.20
C ASN A 102 -17.33 2.14 11.73
N THR A 103 -18.57 2.57 11.94
CA THR A 103 -19.68 1.75 12.47
C THR A 103 -20.69 1.33 11.41
N LEU A 104 -20.30 1.32 10.13
CA LEU A 104 -21.11 0.78 9.05
C LEU A 104 -21.43 -0.70 9.26
N ASP A 105 -22.55 -1.14 8.70
CA ASP A 105 -22.96 -2.55 8.78
C ASP A 105 -21.97 -3.45 8.04
N TYR A 106 -21.08 -4.02 8.81
CA TYR A 106 -20.02 -4.92 8.35
C TYR A 106 -20.57 -6.09 7.50
N ALA A 107 -21.67 -6.72 7.92
CA ALA A 107 -22.19 -7.87 7.21
C ALA A 107 -22.77 -7.47 5.85
N LEU A 108 -23.48 -6.35 5.80
CA LEU A 108 -24.02 -5.80 4.55
C LEU A 108 -22.87 -5.44 3.58
N TYR A 109 -21.82 -4.77 4.05
CA TYR A 109 -20.69 -4.40 3.21
C TYR A 109 -19.92 -5.62 2.70
N ARG A 110 -19.65 -6.59 3.55
CA ARG A 110 -19.04 -7.86 3.14
C ARG A 110 -19.82 -8.52 2.00
N ASP A 111 -21.13 -8.59 2.12
CA ASP A 111 -21.96 -9.24 1.11
C ASP A 111 -22.05 -8.43 -0.19
N MET A 112 -21.97 -7.09 -0.11
CA MET A 112 -21.87 -6.22 -1.28
C MET A 112 -20.52 -6.36 -1.98
N GLN A 113 -19.43 -6.32 -1.22
CA GLN A 113 -18.06 -6.49 -1.71
C GLN A 113 -17.88 -7.86 -2.36
N GLN A 114 -18.45 -8.92 -1.78
CA GLN A 114 -18.39 -10.26 -2.36
C GLN A 114 -19.00 -10.31 -3.76
N LYS A 115 -20.12 -9.64 -4.00
CA LYS A 115 -20.70 -9.55 -5.35
C LYS A 115 -19.80 -8.85 -6.37
N ILE A 116 -19.00 -7.88 -5.92
CA ILE A 116 -18.00 -7.24 -6.77
C ILE A 116 -16.88 -8.23 -7.08
N ILE A 117 -16.39 -8.96 -6.07
CA ILE A 117 -15.36 -10.00 -6.23
C ILE A 117 -15.83 -11.08 -7.19
N ASP A 118 -17.06 -11.58 -7.03
CA ASP A 118 -17.63 -12.62 -7.89
C ASP A 118 -17.61 -12.23 -9.39
N VAL A 119 -17.75 -10.93 -9.69
CA VAL A 119 -17.63 -10.42 -11.06
C VAL A 119 -16.16 -10.28 -11.48
N LEU A 120 -15.31 -9.71 -10.62
CA LEU A 120 -13.91 -9.47 -10.91
C LEU A 120 -13.13 -10.78 -11.08
N ASP A 121 -13.46 -11.83 -10.35
CA ASP A 121 -12.84 -13.15 -10.44
C ASP A 121 -13.08 -13.84 -11.80
N THR A 122 -14.05 -13.35 -12.59
CA THR A 122 -14.27 -13.83 -13.97
C THR A 122 -13.37 -13.13 -14.98
N ALA A 123 -12.67 -12.07 -14.59
CA ALA A 123 -11.87 -11.24 -15.49
C ALA A 123 -10.40 -11.69 -15.53
N ASP A 124 -9.77 -11.61 -16.69
CA ASP A 124 -8.31 -11.78 -16.83
C ASP A 124 -7.53 -10.48 -16.64
N ARG A 125 -8.22 -9.34 -16.76
CA ARG A 125 -7.68 -7.99 -16.60
C ARG A 125 -8.76 -6.98 -16.25
N VAL A 126 -8.33 -5.86 -15.67
CA VAL A 126 -9.16 -4.68 -15.45
C VAL A 126 -8.63 -3.53 -16.29
N HIS A 127 -9.50 -2.82 -16.99
CA HIS A 127 -9.18 -1.60 -17.73
C HIS A 127 -9.61 -0.38 -16.92
N ILE A 128 -8.66 0.45 -16.52
CA ILE A 128 -8.88 1.66 -15.73
C ILE A 128 -8.78 2.87 -16.67
N VAL A 129 -9.87 3.61 -16.82
CA VAL A 129 -9.94 4.81 -17.65
C VAL A 129 -10.24 6.02 -16.78
N GLY A 130 -9.40 7.04 -16.87
CA GLY A 130 -9.58 8.31 -16.17
C GLY A 130 -10.77 9.12 -16.72
N THR A 131 -11.38 9.92 -15.85
CA THR A 131 -12.47 10.85 -16.21
C THR A 131 -12.18 12.25 -15.70
N ASN A 132 -12.93 13.25 -16.13
CA ASN A 132 -12.82 14.64 -15.64
C ASN A 132 -11.39 15.22 -15.73
N GLY A 133 -10.69 14.95 -16.84
CA GLY A 133 -9.32 15.43 -17.05
C GLY A 133 -8.23 14.53 -16.50
N ASN A 134 -8.56 13.46 -15.78
CA ASN A 134 -7.61 12.41 -15.45
C ASN A 134 -7.26 11.62 -16.72
N ARG A 135 -5.96 11.39 -16.96
CA ARG A 135 -5.41 10.79 -18.19
C ARG A 135 -5.02 9.32 -18.02
N THR A 136 -5.51 8.66 -16.99
CA THR A 136 -5.27 7.23 -16.79
C THR A 136 -5.88 6.44 -17.92
N ASP A 137 -5.11 5.52 -18.47
CA ASP A 137 -5.51 4.49 -19.44
C ASP A 137 -4.61 3.28 -19.19
N LEU A 138 -5.04 2.40 -18.29
CA LEU A 138 -4.20 1.35 -17.71
C LEU A 138 -4.92 0.01 -17.73
N TYR A 139 -4.31 -0.98 -18.33
CA TYR A 139 -4.71 -2.38 -18.24
C TYR A 139 -3.93 -3.07 -17.14
N VAL A 140 -4.64 -3.60 -16.17
CA VAL A 140 -4.08 -4.32 -15.02
C VAL A 140 -4.38 -5.80 -15.16
N LYS A 141 -3.35 -6.63 -15.25
CA LYS A 141 -3.50 -8.09 -15.34
C LYS A 141 -3.84 -8.67 -13.97
N ILE A 142 -4.86 -9.52 -13.93
CA ILE A 142 -5.32 -10.20 -12.71
C ILE A 142 -4.77 -11.62 -12.66
N HIS A 143 -4.61 -12.15 -11.46
CA HIS A 143 -4.20 -13.54 -11.24
C HIS A 143 -5.24 -14.51 -11.77
N GLU A 144 -4.78 -15.57 -12.43
CA GLU A 144 -5.62 -16.69 -12.79
C GLU A 144 -5.85 -17.57 -11.54
N LEU A 145 -7.12 -17.85 -11.26
CA LEU A 145 -7.50 -18.74 -10.17
C LEU A 145 -7.24 -20.19 -10.55
N LYS A 146 -6.49 -20.90 -9.75
CA LYS A 146 -6.19 -22.34 -9.95
C LYS A 146 -7.36 -23.22 -9.53
N GLU A 147 -7.99 -22.86 -8.42
CA GLU A 147 -9.16 -23.55 -7.85
C GLU A 147 -10.29 -22.53 -7.56
N PRO A 148 -11.04 -22.06 -8.59
CA PRO A 148 -12.04 -20.99 -8.43
C PRO A 148 -13.14 -21.25 -7.37
N SER A 149 -13.31 -22.52 -6.97
CA SER A 149 -14.26 -22.89 -5.91
C SER A 149 -13.72 -22.68 -4.50
N LYS A 150 -12.43 -22.37 -4.34
CA LYS A 150 -11.74 -22.27 -3.03
C LYS A 150 -10.98 -20.96 -2.84
N GLU A 151 -10.75 -20.22 -3.90
CA GLU A 151 -9.92 -19.05 -3.89
C GLU A 151 -10.56 -17.90 -4.67
N THR A 152 -10.18 -16.67 -4.33
CA THR A 152 -10.55 -15.45 -5.04
C THR A 152 -9.30 -14.70 -5.47
N ALA A 153 -9.37 -13.93 -6.56
CA ALA A 153 -8.28 -13.05 -6.98
C ALA A 153 -8.25 -11.73 -6.19
N PHE A 154 -9.34 -11.42 -5.50
CA PHE A 154 -9.49 -10.19 -4.72
C PHE A 154 -9.80 -10.50 -3.27
N GLU A 155 -9.24 -9.69 -2.38
CA GLU A 155 -9.54 -9.73 -0.95
C GLU A 155 -10.80 -8.93 -0.66
N ASN A 156 -11.67 -9.50 0.17
CA ASN A 156 -12.85 -8.81 0.72
C ASN A 156 -12.42 -8.05 1.97
N CYS A 157 -12.14 -6.76 1.84
CA CYS A 157 -11.62 -5.94 2.93
C CYS A 157 -12.72 -5.63 3.94
N VAL A 158 -12.72 -6.35 5.02
CA VAL A 158 -13.64 -6.20 6.14
C VAL A 158 -12.90 -5.78 7.41
N ALA A 159 -13.58 -5.75 8.54
CA ALA A 159 -13.05 -5.18 9.78
C ALA A 159 -11.83 -5.91 10.39
N ASP A 160 -11.50 -7.08 9.90
CA ASP A 160 -10.25 -7.80 10.20
C ASP A 160 -9.06 -7.33 9.37
N VAL A 161 -9.29 -6.46 8.39
CA VAL A 161 -8.26 -5.81 7.57
C VAL A 161 -8.28 -4.31 7.75
N ASN A 162 -9.47 -3.68 7.58
CA ASN A 162 -9.59 -2.22 7.55
C ASN A 162 -10.90 -1.71 8.14
N ILE A 163 -10.83 -0.65 8.93
CA ILE A 163 -11.99 0.07 9.47
C ILE A 163 -11.83 1.56 9.07
N PRO A 164 -12.73 2.11 8.27
CA PRO A 164 -14.01 1.53 7.81
C PRO A 164 -13.84 0.43 6.76
N VAL A 165 -14.86 -0.41 6.65
CA VAL A 165 -15.02 -1.38 5.57
C VAL A 165 -15.42 -0.66 4.27
N GLY A 166 -15.34 -1.32 3.12
CA GLY A 166 -15.86 -0.76 1.88
C GLY A 166 -14.90 -0.84 0.68
N GLU A 167 -13.92 -1.75 0.71
CA GLU A 167 -13.04 -1.96 -0.45
C GLU A 167 -12.87 -3.44 -0.79
N VAL A 168 -12.51 -3.69 -2.03
CA VAL A 168 -11.94 -4.95 -2.51
C VAL A 168 -10.60 -4.64 -3.16
N PHE A 169 -9.57 -5.42 -2.88
CA PHE A 169 -8.24 -5.16 -3.41
C PHE A 169 -7.54 -6.42 -3.88
N THR A 170 -6.53 -6.26 -4.73
CA THR A 170 -5.67 -7.35 -5.19
C THR A 170 -4.24 -6.85 -5.42
N SER A 171 -3.30 -7.75 -5.42
CA SER A 171 -1.95 -7.52 -5.95
C SER A 171 -1.92 -7.96 -7.40
N PRO A 172 -1.77 -7.05 -8.37
CA PRO A 172 -1.82 -7.40 -9.78
C PRO A 172 -0.61 -8.22 -10.24
N VAL A 173 -0.77 -8.91 -11.37
CA VAL A 173 0.35 -9.56 -12.07
C VAL A 173 1.12 -8.50 -12.85
N LEU A 174 2.44 -8.48 -12.72
CA LEU A 174 3.29 -7.52 -13.44
C LEU A 174 3.22 -7.73 -14.94
N GLU A 175 3.57 -8.92 -15.41
CA GLU A 175 3.54 -9.28 -16.82
C GLU A 175 2.13 -9.13 -17.39
N GLY A 176 1.98 -8.32 -18.43
CA GLY A 176 0.68 -8.00 -19.04
C GLY A 176 -0.02 -6.78 -18.45
N THR A 177 0.51 -6.15 -17.38
CA THR A 177 0.04 -4.85 -16.88
C THR A 177 0.72 -3.74 -17.65
N ASN A 178 -0.06 -2.98 -18.44
CA ASN A 178 0.45 -1.99 -19.37
C ASN A 178 -0.45 -0.76 -19.45
N GLY A 179 0.15 0.39 -19.69
CA GLY A 179 -0.58 1.63 -19.93
C GLY A 179 -0.09 2.78 -19.07
N LYS A 180 -0.93 3.79 -18.94
CA LYS A 180 -0.61 5.04 -18.23
C LYS A 180 -1.46 5.19 -16.97
N LEU A 181 -0.80 5.52 -15.86
CA LEU A 181 -1.43 6.03 -14.65
C LEU A 181 -1.19 7.54 -14.54
N HIS A 182 -2.25 8.32 -14.31
CA HIS A 182 -2.18 9.73 -14.01
C HIS A 182 -2.77 10.01 -12.64
N VAL A 183 -1.99 10.68 -11.79
CA VAL A 183 -2.41 11.09 -10.44
C VAL A 183 -2.23 12.60 -10.33
N SER A 184 -3.30 13.31 -9.99
CA SER A 184 -3.27 14.77 -9.88
C SER A 184 -2.35 15.27 -8.76
N GLN A 185 -2.34 14.56 -7.64
CA GLN A 185 -1.44 14.80 -6.52
C GLN A 185 -1.23 13.52 -5.72
N VAL A 186 0.01 13.25 -5.37
CA VAL A 186 0.38 12.10 -4.50
C VAL A 186 1.67 12.42 -3.74
N TYR A 187 1.73 11.89 -2.52
CA TYR A 187 2.95 11.90 -1.71
C TYR A 187 3.63 10.52 -1.80
N LEU A 188 4.84 10.50 -2.33
CA LEU A 188 5.67 9.28 -2.40
C LEU A 188 7.01 9.57 -1.71
N ASN A 189 7.36 8.75 -0.72
CA ASN A 189 8.58 8.93 0.07
C ASN A 189 8.77 10.38 0.57
N GLU A 190 7.73 10.97 1.15
CA GLU A 190 7.69 12.35 1.65
C GLU A 190 7.83 13.44 0.58
N LEU A 191 7.81 13.09 -0.70
CA LEU A 191 7.80 14.02 -1.82
C LEU A 191 6.37 14.22 -2.34
N ASN A 192 5.97 15.46 -2.52
CA ASN A 192 4.69 15.81 -3.13
C ASN A 192 4.84 15.89 -4.65
N PHE A 193 4.14 15.03 -5.38
CA PHE A 193 4.08 15.05 -6.84
C PHE A 193 2.77 15.64 -7.32
N LEU A 194 2.85 16.56 -8.26
CA LEU A 194 1.69 17.13 -8.95
C LEU A 194 1.64 16.67 -10.40
N ASN A 195 0.45 16.22 -10.83
CA ASN A 195 0.21 15.67 -12.17
C ASN A 195 1.25 14.60 -12.55
N LEU A 196 1.44 13.66 -11.64
CA LEU A 196 2.33 12.52 -11.89
C LEU A 196 1.72 11.62 -12.96
N GLU A 197 2.43 11.43 -14.06
CA GLU A 197 2.13 10.42 -15.08
C GLU A 197 3.20 9.34 -15.05
N ILE A 198 2.77 8.10 -15.01
CA ILE A 198 3.66 6.94 -15.04
C ILE A 198 3.20 6.04 -16.19
N ASP A 199 4.09 5.73 -17.12
CA ASP A 199 3.86 4.74 -18.16
C ASP A 199 4.44 3.38 -17.69
N PHE A 200 3.58 2.36 -17.70
CA PHE A 200 3.94 0.99 -17.35
C PHE A 200 4.08 0.11 -18.58
N LYS A 201 5.09 -0.75 -18.54
CA LYS A 201 5.29 -1.83 -19.50
C LYS A 201 5.59 -3.11 -18.75
N ASP A 202 4.70 -4.09 -18.91
CA ASP A 202 4.75 -5.36 -18.17
C ASP A 202 4.96 -5.17 -16.65
N GLY A 203 4.18 -4.22 -16.08
CA GLY A 203 4.20 -3.87 -14.66
C GLY A 203 5.42 -3.08 -14.19
N MET A 204 6.39 -2.86 -15.06
CA MET A 204 7.57 -2.05 -14.76
C MET A 204 7.36 -0.61 -15.22
N ILE A 205 7.92 0.34 -14.48
CA ILE A 205 7.91 1.75 -14.88
C ILE A 205 8.87 1.94 -16.06
N ASP A 206 8.32 2.31 -17.21
CA ASP A 206 9.11 2.67 -18.40
C ASP A 206 9.58 4.12 -18.31
N LYS A 207 8.67 5.02 -17.99
CA LYS A 207 8.97 6.44 -17.76
C LYS A 207 7.94 7.10 -16.86
N TYR A 208 8.29 8.23 -16.29
CA TYR A 208 7.35 9.08 -15.56
C TYR A 208 7.64 10.57 -15.78
N THR A 209 6.64 11.40 -15.56
CA THR A 209 6.72 12.86 -15.58
C THR A 209 5.86 13.45 -14.48
N CYS A 210 6.23 14.65 -14.02
CA CYS A 210 5.41 15.45 -13.09
C CYS A 210 5.60 16.94 -13.39
N THR A 211 4.76 17.79 -12.82
CA THR A 211 4.75 19.23 -13.17
C THR A 211 5.46 20.13 -12.16
N ASN A 212 5.82 19.63 -10.99
CA ASN A 212 6.33 20.46 -9.90
C ASN A 212 7.84 20.28 -9.58
N PHE A 213 8.55 19.40 -10.26
CA PHE A 213 10.00 19.31 -10.16
C PHE A 213 10.64 19.94 -11.39
N GLU A 214 11.44 20.99 -11.19
CA GLU A 214 12.01 21.80 -12.27
C GLU A 214 13.29 21.22 -12.86
N ASN A 215 13.99 20.34 -12.13
CA ASN A 215 15.24 19.75 -12.59
C ASN A 215 15.21 18.22 -12.63
N GLU A 216 15.96 17.64 -13.58
CA GLU A 216 16.04 16.20 -13.78
C GLU A 216 16.61 15.44 -12.58
N GLN A 217 17.47 16.09 -11.77
CA GLN A 217 18.05 15.45 -10.58
C GLN A 217 17.01 15.30 -9.45
N GLU A 218 16.03 16.18 -9.37
CA GLU A 218 14.91 16.04 -8.44
C GLU A 218 13.92 14.97 -8.92
N LYS A 219 13.68 14.88 -10.23
CA LYS A 219 12.85 13.84 -10.84
C LYS A 219 13.43 12.44 -10.65
N GLN A 220 14.76 12.28 -10.71
CA GLN A 220 15.43 10.98 -10.57
C GLN A 220 15.50 10.46 -9.13
N LYS A 221 15.12 11.23 -8.13
CA LYS A 221 15.11 10.79 -6.72
C LYS A 221 13.96 9.86 -6.35
N VAL A 222 13.05 9.63 -7.28
CA VAL A 222 11.93 8.70 -7.10
C VAL A 222 12.32 7.35 -7.69
N TYR A 223 12.99 6.55 -6.91
CA TYR A 223 13.07 5.13 -7.17
C TYR A 223 11.86 4.47 -6.50
N ILE A 224 10.88 4.14 -7.32
CA ILE A 224 9.77 3.28 -6.95
C ILE A 224 10.23 1.84 -7.10
#